data_7ec781dc268b2495437a0d73398a69cb
#
_entry.id   7ec781dc268b2495437a0d73398a69cb
#
_cell.length_a   1.000
_cell.length_b   1.000
_cell.length_c   1.000
_cell.angle_alpha   90.00
_cell.angle_beta   90.00
_cell.angle_gamma   90.00
#
_symmetry.space_group_name_H-M   'P 1'
#
loop_
_entity.id
_entity.type
_entity.pdbx_description
1 polymer ?
#
loop_
_entity_poly.entity_id
_entity_poly.type
_entity_poly.pdbx_seq_one_letter_code
_entity_poly.pdbx_strand_id
1 'polypeptide(L)'
;MQDRIRDYIRRERIPAGQWVTAQGYDHNLLSERRHPDRLCLDAAAPDNPVVICHQSGHMGVFNTAALERLGVTAQTPAPAGGVIGRENGTLTGYMEENAFLEFQKRVPMRPLESFLAAYRKAQDLYASYGITTVQEGLLRRELVPLYQALLADGSLKLDVVAYGDPEGAEAARQAFPESVRQYHRRF
;
A
#
# COMPACT_ATOMS: atom_id res chain seq x y z
N MET A 1 6.53 -17.51 -1.23
CA MET A 1 5.53 -16.49 -0.82
C MET A 1 4.74 -16.91 0.41
N GLN A 2 4.03 -18.01 0.39
CA GLN A 2 3.19 -18.50 1.52
C GLN A 2 3.94 -18.53 2.85
N ASP A 3 5.15 -19.11 2.90
CA ASP A 3 5.92 -19.19 4.15
C ASP A 3 6.23 -17.81 4.73
N ARG A 4 6.55 -16.84 3.90
CA ARG A 4 6.77 -15.45 4.34
C ARG A 4 5.53 -14.83 5.00
N ILE A 5 4.33 -15.12 4.48
CA ILE A 5 3.07 -14.64 5.06
C ILE A 5 2.83 -15.33 6.40
N ARG A 6 2.96 -16.67 6.47
CA ARG A 6 2.83 -17.43 7.71
C ARG A 6 3.81 -16.98 8.79
N ASP A 7 5.08 -16.80 8.41
CA ASP A 7 6.13 -16.36 9.32
C ASP A 7 5.87 -14.95 9.84
N TYR A 8 5.40 -14.05 8.97
CA TYR A 8 5.01 -12.70 9.36
C TYR A 8 3.87 -12.72 10.38
N ILE A 9 2.78 -13.46 10.10
CA ILE A 9 1.64 -13.59 11.02
C ILE A 9 2.10 -14.11 12.38
N ARG A 10 2.92 -15.16 12.41
CA ARG A 10 3.46 -15.74 13.66
C ARG A 10 4.37 -14.77 14.41
N ARG A 11 5.33 -14.16 13.72
CA ARG A 11 6.31 -13.25 14.30
C ARG A 11 5.65 -12.02 14.92
N GLU A 12 4.72 -11.42 14.20
CA GLU A 12 3.99 -10.21 14.64
C GLU A 12 2.78 -10.56 15.53
N ARG A 13 2.52 -11.85 15.75
CA ARG A 13 1.39 -12.35 16.56
C ARG A 13 0.05 -11.75 16.12
N ILE A 14 -0.19 -11.71 14.81
CA ILE A 14 -1.40 -11.12 14.23
C ILE A 14 -2.61 -12.00 14.62
N PRO A 15 -3.61 -11.46 15.31
CA PRO A 15 -4.80 -12.22 15.68
C PRO A 15 -5.61 -12.69 14.47
N ALA A 16 -6.32 -13.80 14.62
CA ALA A 16 -7.30 -14.25 13.63
C ALA A 16 -8.31 -13.12 13.32
N GLY A 17 -8.69 -12.99 12.06
CA GLY A 17 -9.57 -11.95 11.58
C GLY A 17 -8.93 -10.57 11.38
N GLN A 18 -7.70 -10.34 11.80
CA GLN A 18 -7.01 -9.09 11.50
C GLN A 18 -6.43 -9.11 10.07
N TRP A 19 -6.52 -7.95 9.37
CA TRP A 19 -6.00 -7.81 8.02
C TRP A 19 -4.48 -7.99 7.95
N VAL A 20 -4.05 -8.69 6.91
CA VAL A 20 -2.64 -8.83 6.51
C VAL A 20 -2.47 -8.23 5.13
N THR A 21 -1.54 -7.28 5.01
CA THR A 21 -1.21 -6.64 3.73
C THR A 21 0.24 -6.91 3.39
N ALA A 22 0.51 -7.33 2.15
CA ALA A 22 1.85 -7.49 1.61
C ALA A 22 1.97 -6.79 0.26
N GLN A 23 3.18 -6.38 -0.11
CA GLN A 23 3.43 -5.62 -1.33
C GLN A 23 4.68 -6.15 -2.05
N GLY A 24 4.76 -5.84 -3.33
CA GLY A 24 5.96 -6.02 -4.12
C GLY A 24 6.18 -7.44 -4.66
N TYR A 25 5.11 -8.26 -4.80
CA TYR A 25 5.28 -9.48 -5.57
C TYR A 25 5.36 -9.16 -7.06
N ASP A 26 6.15 -9.95 -7.77
CA ASP A 26 6.22 -9.93 -9.23
C ASP A 26 5.97 -11.34 -9.75
N HIS A 27 4.91 -11.50 -10.55
CA HIS A 27 4.55 -12.81 -11.09
C HIS A 27 5.61 -13.37 -12.05
N ASN A 28 6.40 -12.49 -12.69
CA ASN A 28 7.49 -12.91 -13.56
C ASN A 28 8.68 -13.51 -12.79
N LEU A 29 8.81 -13.18 -11.51
CA LEU A 29 9.85 -13.71 -10.62
C LEU A 29 9.40 -14.95 -9.84
N LEU A 30 8.12 -15.31 -9.91
CA LEU A 30 7.64 -16.55 -9.33
C LEU A 30 7.99 -17.74 -10.22
N SER A 31 8.23 -18.90 -9.61
CA SER A 31 8.51 -20.14 -10.34
C SER A 31 7.36 -20.53 -11.27
N GLU A 32 6.14 -20.26 -10.86
CA GLU A 32 4.90 -20.52 -11.59
C GLU A 32 4.69 -19.58 -12.77
N ARG A 33 5.40 -18.46 -12.83
CA ARG A 33 5.29 -17.41 -13.86
C ARG A 33 3.85 -16.94 -14.12
N ARG A 34 3.04 -16.94 -13.08
CA ARG A 34 1.63 -16.48 -13.10
C ARG A 34 1.29 -15.77 -11.81
N HIS A 35 0.22 -14.98 -11.83
CA HIS A 35 -0.31 -14.39 -10.61
C HIS A 35 -0.78 -15.49 -9.65
N PRO A 36 -0.56 -15.35 -8.35
CA PRO A 36 -1.17 -16.21 -7.36
C PRO A 36 -2.69 -16.03 -7.38
N ASP A 37 -3.39 -16.99 -6.83
CA ASP A 37 -4.84 -16.95 -6.65
C ASP A 37 -5.22 -16.88 -5.16
N ARG A 38 -6.51 -16.75 -4.87
CA ARG A 38 -7.03 -16.72 -3.51
C ARG A 38 -6.69 -17.97 -2.71
N LEU A 39 -6.68 -19.15 -3.36
CA LEU A 39 -6.40 -20.42 -2.67
C LEU A 39 -4.95 -20.51 -2.20
N CYS A 40 -4.03 -19.93 -2.97
CA CYS A 40 -2.64 -19.79 -2.55
C CYS A 40 -2.53 -18.97 -1.25
N LEU A 41 -3.32 -17.91 -1.12
CA LEU A 41 -3.32 -17.06 0.08
C LEU A 41 -4.13 -17.67 1.22
N ASP A 42 -5.23 -18.37 0.95
CA ASP A 42 -6.01 -19.12 1.94
C ASP A 42 -5.14 -20.19 2.64
N ALA A 43 -4.32 -20.90 1.87
CA ALA A 43 -3.38 -21.87 2.41
C ALA A 43 -2.29 -21.24 3.30
N ALA A 44 -1.96 -19.98 3.08
CA ALA A 44 -0.98 -19.25 3.89
C ALA A 44 -1.59 -18.65 5.16
N ALA A 45 -2.83 -18.18 5.11
CA ALA A 45 -3.50 -17.45 6.17
C ALA A 45 -5.02 -17.73 6.15
N PRO A 46 -5.44 -18.92 6.60
CA PRO A 46 -6.85 -19.32 6.55
C PRO A 46 -7.75 -18.46 7.45
N ASP A 47 -7.21 -17.93 8.54
CA ASP A 47 -7.96 -17.22 9.57
C ASP A 47 -7.89 -15.69 9.43
N ASN A 48 -7.15 -15.19 8.42
CA ASN A 48 -6.92 -13.75 8.26
C ASN A 48 -7.32 -13.28 6.86
N PRO A 49 -7.99 -12.13 6.72
CA PRO A 49 -8.14 -11.48 5.43
C PRO A 49 -6.78 -10.99 4.93
N VAL A 50 -6.40 -11.42 3.73
CA VAL A 50 -5.09 -11.09 3.13
C VAL A 50 -5.29 -10.37 1.80
N VAL A 51 -4.52 -9.32 1.60
CA VAL A 51 -4.31 -8.72 0.28
C VAL A 51 -2.82 -8.63 -0.02
N ILE A 52 -2.43 -9.04 -1.21
CA ILE A 52 -1.08 -8.82 -1.74
C ILE A 52 -1.15 -7.91 -2.95
N CYS A 53 -0.31 -6.89 -2.97
CA CYS A 53 -0.21 -5.93 -4.07
C CYS A 53 1.00 -6.29 -4.95
N HIS A 54 0.78 -6.29 -6.26
CA HIS A 54 1.86 -6.44 -7.24
C HIS A 54 2.81 -5.24 -7.17
N GLN A 55 4.05 -5.40 -7.62
CA GLN A 55 5.06 -4.32 -7.62
C GLN A 55 4.64 -3.08 -8.40
N SER A 56 3.76 -3.22 -9.41
CA SER A 56 3.22 -2.09 -10.17
C SER A 56 2.29 -1.19 -9.34
N GLY A 57 1.72 -1.69 -8.25
CA GLY A 57 0.68 -1.00 -7.49
C GLY A 57 -0.73 -1.04 -8.10
N HIS A 58 -0.89 -1.57 -9.32
CA HIS A 58 -2.13 -1.52 -10.11
C HIS A 58 -2.92 -2.83 -10.12
N MET A 59 -2.39 -3.88 -9.50
CA MET A 59 -3.04 -5.18 -9.43
C MET A 59 -2.67 -5.92 -8.16
N GLY A 60 -3.47 -6.90 -7.80
CA GLY A 60 -3.20 -7.70 -6.61
C GLY A 60 -4.17 -8.85 -6.43
N VAL A 61 -4.03 -9.54 -5.32
CA VAL A 61 -4.85 -10.71 -5.00
C VAL A 61 -5.39 -10.60 -3.59
N PHE A 62 -6.67 -10.87 -3.45
CA PHE A 62 -7.40 -10.99 -2.20
C PHE A 62 -7.69 -12.46 -1.91
N ASN A 63 -7.49 -12.91 -0.69
CA ASN A 63 -7.90 -14.25 -0.28
C ASN A 63 -9.42 -14.33 -0.04
N THR A 64 -9.94 -15.52 0.23
CA THR A 64 -11.37 -15.75 0.46
C THR A 64 -11.91 -14.87 1.59
N ALA A 65 -11.26 -14.86 2.74
CA ALA A 65 -11.67 -14.05 3.89
C ALA A 65 -11.68 -12.54 3.59
N ALA A 66 -10.76 -12.05 2.75
CA ALA A 66 -10.73 -10.66 2.31
C ALA A 66 -11.88 -10.34 1.35
N LEU A 67 -12.17 -11.21 0.37
CA LEU A 67 -13.30 -11.04 -0.55
C LEU A 67 -14.64 -11.01 0.20
N GLU A 68 -14.85 -11.91 1.14
CA GLU A 68 -16.04 -11.95 1.98
C GLU A 68 -16.20 -10.67 2.79
N ARG A 69 -15.14 -10.21 3.43
CA ARG A 69 -15.15 -8.98 4.23
C ARG A 69 -15.40 -7.72 3.40
N LEU A 70 -14.99 -7.71 2.15
CA LEU A 70 -15.23 -6.63 1.20
C LEU A 70 -16.61 -6.73 0.52
N GLY A 71 -17.35 -7.83 0.73
CA GLY A 71 -18.63 -8.09 0.10
C GLY A 71 -18.52 -8.40 -1.39
N VAL A 72 -17.39 -8.94 -1.83
CA VAL A 72 -17.15 -9.29 -3.22
C VAL A 72 -17.62 -10.71 -3.49
N THR A 73 -18.54 -10.85 -4.44
CA THR A 73 -19.12 -12.14 -4.88
C THR A 73 -18.84 -12.41 -6.34
N ALA A 74 -19.16 -13.61 -6.80
CA ALA A 74 -19.06 -13.95 -8.22
C ALA A 74 -19.92 -13.05 -9.13
N GLN A 75 -20.97 -12.42 -8.58
CA GLN A 75 -21.89 -11.51 -9.28
C GLN A 75 -21.46 -10.04 -9.18
N THR A 76 -20.48 -9.69 -8.37
CA THR A 76 -20.01 -8.31 -8.24
C THR A 76 -19.50 -7.80 -9.59
N PRO A 77 -20.08 -6.73 -10.16
CA PRO A 77 -19.64 -6.22 -11.46
C PRO A 77 -18.23 -5.60 -11.32
N ALA A 78 -17.41 -5.78 -12.32
CA ALA A 78 -16.14 -5.06 -12.41
C ALA A 78 -16.43 -3.58 -12.73
N PRO A 79 -15.77 -2.62 -12.05
CA PRO A 79 -15.87 -1.21 -12.42
C PRO A 79 -15.27 -0.96 -13.81
N ALA A 80 -15.68 0.13 -14.45
CA ALA A 80 -15.14 0.51 -15.76
C ALA A 80 -13.60 0.67 -15.68
N GLY A 81 -12.88 0.07 -16.61
CA GLY A 81 -11.43 0.05 -16.64
C GLY A 81 -10.79 -0.83 -15.56
N GLY A 82 -11.52 -1.73 -14.94
CA GLY A 82 -11.00 -2.69 -13.96
C GLY A 82 -11.37 -4.12 -14.29
N VAL A 83 -10.61 -5.06 -13.75
CA VAL A 83 -10.86 -6.51 -13.90
C VAL A 83 -11.03 -7.16 -12.54
N ILE A 84 -12.08 -7.99 -12.39
CA ILE A 84 -12.23 -8.94 -11.28
C ILE A 84 -12.07 -10.34 -11.86
N GLY A 85 -10.98 -11.01 -11.51
CA GLY A 85 -10.59 -12.31 -12.03
C GLY A 85 -11.57 -13.42 -11.67
N ARG A 86 -11.98 -14.18 -12.66
CA ARG A 86 -12.86 -15.34 -12.52
C ARG A 86 -12.38 -16.51 -13.37
N GLU A 87 -12.56 -17.69 -12.85
CA GLU A 87 -12.33 -18.95 -13.55
C GLU A 87 -13.53 -19.86 -13.31
N ASN A 88 -14.16 -20.33 -14.36
CA ASN A 88 -15.37 -21.16 -14.30
C ASN A 88 -16.48 -20.56 -13.41
N GLY A 89 -16.66 -19.23 -13.47
CA GLY A 89 -17.66 -18.51 -12.68
C GLY A 89 -17.26 -18.26 -11.21
N THR A 90 -16.09 -18.73 -10.79
CA THR A 90 -15.59 -18.58 -9.41
C THR A 90 -14.53 -17.48 -9.36
N LEU A 91 -14.55 -16.65 -8.29
CA LEU A 91 -13.53 -15.63 -8.08
C LEU A 91 -12.14 -16.27 -7.87
N THR A 92 -11.15 -15.78 -8.60
CA THR A 92 -9.73 -16.17 -8.39
C THR A 92 -9.07 -15.37 -7.27
N GLY A 93 -9.68 -14.25 -6.87
CA GLY A 93 -9.10 -13.28 -5.95
C GLY A 93 -8.25 -12.22 -6.62
N TYR A 94 -7.83 -12.44 -7.86
CA TYR A 94 -7.06 -11.48 -8.63
C TYR A 94 -7.92 -10.30 -9.10
N MET A 95 -7.37 -9.10 -9.04
CA MET A 95 -8.00 -7.87 -9.53
C MET A 95 -6.95 -6.96 -10.17
N GLU A 96 -7.39 -6.16 -11.18
CA GLU A 96 -6.55 -5.19 -11.88
C GLU A 96 -7.21 -3.81 -11.92
N GLU A 97 -6.34 -2.79 -12.02
CA GLU A 97 -6.66 -1.40 -12.26
C GLU A 97 -7.77 -0.88 -11.35
N ASN A 98 -8.80 -0.26 -11.90
CA ASN A 98 -9.85 0.35 -11.09
C ASN A 98 -10.51 -0.62 -10.11
N ALA A 99 -10.62 -1.90 -10.45
CA ALA A 99 -11.15 -2.90 -9.52
C ALA A 99 -10.22 -3.10 -8.32
N PHE A 100 -8.92 -3.29 -8.57
CA PHE A 100 -7.96 -3.43 -7.48
C PHE A 100 -7.88 -2.18 -6.62
N LEU A 101 -7.76 -1.02 -7.23
CA LEU A 101 -7.63 0.27 -6.54
C LEU A 101 -8.87 0.61 -5.69
N GLU A 102 -10.07 0.32 -6.20
CA GLU A 102 -11.31 0.55 -5.46
C GLU A 102 -11.42 -0.34 -4.22
N PHE A 103 -11.20 -1.64 -4.37
CA PHE A 103 -11.29 -2.57 -3.24
C PHE A 103 -10.12 -2.42 -2.26
N GLN A 104 -8.92 -2.09 -2.73
CA GLN A 104 -7.76 -1.82 -1.88
C GLN A 104 -8.00 -0.62 -0.95
N LYS A 105 -8.67 0.45 -1.41
CA LYS A 105 -9.04 1.61 -0.57
C LYS A 105 -9.96 1.25 0.60
N ARG A 106 -10.69 0.15 0.51
CA ARG A 106 -11.59 -0.35 1.55
C ARG A 106 -10.89 -1.24 2.59
N VAL A 107 -9.64 -1.62 2.33
CA VAL A 107 -8.81 -2.32 3.32
C VAL A 107 -8.39 -1.33 4.40
N PRO A 108 -8.55 -1.66 5.69
CA PRO A 108 -8.17 -0.75 6.77
C PRO A 108 -6.70 -0.33 6.66
N MET A 109 -6.47 0.97 6.74
CA MET A 109 -5.11 1.50 6.81
C MET A 109 -4.45 1.13 8.14
N ARG A 110 -3.14 0.95 8.11
CA ARG A 110 -2.37 0.80 9.35
C ARG A 110 -2.47 2.07 10.20
N PRO A 111 -2.35 1.96 11.53
CA PRO A 111 -2.27 3.13 12.39
C PRO A 111 -1.15 4.08 11.96
N LEU A 112 -1.36 5.39 12.11
CA LEU A 112 -0.37 6.42 11.75
C LEU A 112 1.01 6.13 12.36
N GLU A 113 1.07 5.69 13.61
CA GLU A 113 2.31 5.30 14.29
C GLU A 113 3.12 4.24 13.54
N SER A 114 2.45 3.29 12.89
CA SER A 114 3.12 2.28 12.05
C SER A 114 3.74 2.87 10.79
N PHE A 115 3.07 3.87 10.19
CA PHE A 115 3.62 4.62 9.06
C PHE A 115 4.80 5.47 9.48
N LEU A 116 4.70 6.20 10.59
CA LEU A 116 5.79 7.00 11.14
C LEU A 116 7.03 6.15 11.43
N ALA A 117 6.84 4.99 12.07
CA ALA A 117 7.94 4.06 12.36
C ALA A 117 8.59 3.51 11.07
N ALA A 118 7.78 3.17 10.07
CA ALA A 118 8.28 2.70 8.76
C ALA A 118 9.01 3.82 8.00
N TYR A 119 8.49 5.03 8.02
CA TYR A 119 9.10 6.19 7.35
C TYR A 119 10.45 6.54 7.97
N ARG A 120 10.57 6.53 9.31
CA ARG A 120 11.86 6.74 9.99
C ARG A 120 12.91 5.73 9.54
N LYS A 121 12.54 4.43 9.51
CA LYS A 121 13.45 3.36 9.02
C LYS A 121 13.83 3.53 7.55
N ALA A 122 12.88 3.95 6.71
CA ALA A 122 13.14 4.21 5.29
C ALA A 122 14.15 5.36 5.12
N GLN A 123 14.01 6.45 5.87
CA GLN A 123 14.97 7.55 5.85
C GLN A 123 16.37 7.09 6.27
N ASP A 124 16.47 6.28 7.32
CA ASP A 124 17.76 5.75 7.77
C ASP A 124 18.42 4.89 6.68
N LEU A 125 17.62 4.09 5.95
CA LEU A 125 18.10 3.30 4.82
C LEU A 125 18.60 4.22 3.69
N TYR A 126 17.82 5.21 3.27
CA TYR A 126 18.25 6.15 2.22
C TYR A 126 19.51 6.93 2.63
N ALA A 127 19.56 7.41 3.87
CA ALA A 127 20.72 8.11 4.40
C ALA A 127 21.99 7.23 4.42
N SER A 128 21.85 5.92 4.65
CA SER A 128 22.98 4.97 4.61
C SER A 128 23.61 4.85 3.22
N TYR A 129 22.87 5.18 2.16
CA TYR A 129 23.38 5.29 0.78
C TYR A 129 23.84 6.71 0.41
N GLY A 130 23.88 7.64 1.36
CA GLY A 130 24.24 9.04 1.12
C GLY A 130 23.16 9.88 0.45
N ILE A 131 21.92 9.40 0.41
CA ILE A 131 20.78 10.13 -0.15
C ILE A 131 20.30 11.15 0.91
N THR A 132 20.30 12.43 0.54
CA THR A 132 19.87 13.54 1.40
C THR A 132 18.53 14.15 0.99
N THR A 133 18.09 13.91 -0.23
CA THR A 133 16.83 14.43 -0.79
C THR A 133 16.07 13.31 -1.46
N VAL A 134 14.79 13.19 -1.14
CA VAL A 134 13.88 12.22 -1.74
C VAL A 134 12.71 12.92 -2.40
N GLN A 135 12.10 12.24 -3.38
CA GLN A 135 10.95 12.75 -4.10
C GLN A 135 9.69 11.99 -3.68
N GLU A 136 8.65 12.73 -3.24
CA GLU A 136 7.30 12.21 -3.14
C GLU A 136 6.59 12.44 -4.47
N GLY A 137 6.45 11.38 -5.26
CA GLY A 137 5.98 11.47 -6.65
C GLY A 137 4.48 11.73 -6.80
N LEU A 138 3.70 11.53 -5.74
CA LEU A 138 2.25 11.78 -5.73
C LEU A 138 1.78 12.13 -4.32
N LEU A 139 2.06 13.33 -3.86
CA LEU A 139 1.54 13.81 -2.59
C LEU A 139 0.03 14.04 -2.70
N ARG A 140 -0.73 13.22 -2.00
CA ARG A 140 -2.17 13.38 -1.81
C ARG A 140 -2.46 14.06 -0.48
N ARG A 141 -3.65 14.67 -0.38
CA ARG A 141 -4.11 15.35 0.84
C ARG A 141 -3.96 14.48 2.10
N GLU A 142 -4.24 13.18 2.00
CA GLU A 142 -4.20 12.23 3.11
C GLU A 142 -2.79 11.98 3.64
N LEU A 143 -1.74 12.27 2.84
CA LEU A 143 -0.33 12.13 3.25
C LEU A 143 0.21 13.36 3.99
N VAL A 144 -0.43 14.51 3.85
CA VAL A 144 0.04 15.75 4.49
C VAL A 144 0.18 15.63 6.02
N PRO A 145 -0.78 15.01 6.75
CA PRO A 145 -0.63 14.80 8.20
C PRO A 145 0.59 13.96 8.61
N LEU A 146 1.03 13.02 7.75
CA LEU A 146 2.24 12.24 7.99
C LEU A 146 3.47 13.16 8.05
N TYR A 147 3.63 14.04 7.07
CA TYR A 147 4.75 14.98 7.02
C TYR A 147 4.68 16.03 8.14
N GLN A 148 3.48 16.48 8.50
CA GLN A 148 3.30 17.37 9.65
C GLN A 148 3.78 16.70 10.95
N ALA A 149 3.41 15.43 11.18
CA ALA A 149 3.84 14.69 12.36
C ALA A 149 5.35 14.48 12.39
N LEU A 150 5.98 14.12 11.25
CA LEU A 150 7.43 13.93 11.14
C LEU A 150 8.22 15.24 11.38
N LEU A 151 7.67 16.39 10.95
CA LEU A 151 8.28 17.70 11.23
C LEU A 151 8.10 18.10 12.69
N ALA A 152 6.91 17.89 13.25
CA ALA A 152 6.60 18.29 14.62
C ALA A 152 7.45 17.55 15.66
N ASP A 153 7.78 16.28 15.42
CA ASP A 153 8.62 15.47 16.31
C ASP A 153 10.12 15.50 15.95
N GLY A 154 10.49 16.24 14.91
CA GLY A 154 11.88 16.38 14.47
C GLY A 154 12.45 15.13 13.81
N SER A 155 11.62 14.17 13.41
CA SER A 155 12.07 12.92 12.80
C SER A 155 12.17 12.96 11.27
N LEU A 156 11.84 14.07 10.61
CA LEU A 156 12.09 14.26 9.20
C LEU A 156 13.56 14.61 8.97
N LYS A 157 14.35 13.64 8.52
CA LYS A 157 15.81 13.75 8.38
C LYS A 157 16.25 14.14 6.98
N LEU A 158 15.46 13.79 5.96
CA LEU A 158 15.76 14.02 4.56
C LEU A 158 14.94 15.19 4.04
N ASP A 159 15.49 15.93 3.08
CA ASP A 159 14.72 16.89 2.30
C ASP A 159 13.70 16.13 1.44
N VAL A 160 12.45 16.60 1.41
CA VAL A 160 11.38 16.00 0.61
C VAL A 160 10.91 16.98 -0.45
N VAL A 161 11.03 16.59 -1.70
CA VAL A 161 10.47 17.32 -2.84
C VAL A 161 9.15 16.64 -3.21
N ALA A 162 8.03 17.32 -2.93
CA ALA A 162 6.70 16.75 -3.11
C ALA A 162 6.00 17.29 -4.35
N TYR A 163 5.50 16.36 -5.17
CA TYR A 163 4.64 16.65 -6.33
C TYR A 163 3.20 16.29 -5.94
N GLY A 164 2.41 17.31 -5.61
CA GLY A 164 1.01 17.13 -5.22
C GLY A 164 0.08 17.03 -6.42
N ASP A 165 -0.96 16.19 -6.31
CA ASP A 165 -2.17 16.42 -7.06
C ASP A 165 -2.80 17.77 -6.63
N PRO A 166 -3.83 18.30 -7.31
CA PRO A 166 -4.38 19.62 -6.99
C PRO A 166 -4.78 19.79 -5.51
N GLU A 167 -5.36 18.74 -4.91
CA GLU A 167 -5.78 18.77 -3.50
C GLU A 167 -4.61 18.62 -2.54
N GLY A 168 -3.66 17.75 -2.87
CA GLY A 168 -2.44 17.55 -2.09
C GLY A 168 -1.53 18.78 -2.10
N ALA A 169 -1.38 19.42 -3.27
CA ALA A 169 -0.60 20.66 -3.41
C ALA A 169 -1.22 21.79 -2.60
N GLU A 170 -2.54 21.95 -2.62
CA GLU A 170 -3.24 22.96 -1.82
C GLU A 170 -3.11 22.68 -0.32
N ALA A 171 -3.32 21.44 0.11
CA ALA A 171 -3.16 21.04 1.50
C ALA A 171 -1.72 21.25 1.99
N ALA A 172 -0.72 20.92 1.16
CA ALA A 172 0.68 21.12 1.50
C ALA A 172 1.04 22.62 1.63
N ARG A 173 0.54 23.48 0.75
CA ARG A 173 0.74 24.94 0.86
C ARG A 173 0.17 25.51 2.16
N GLN A 174 -0.98 25.02 2.58
CA GLN A 174 -1.59 25.43 3.84
C GLN A 174 -0.81 24.91 5.05
N ALA A 175 -0.38 23.65 4.99
CA ALA A 175 0.32 23.00 6.08
C ALA A 175 1.79 23.49 6.26
N PHE A 176 2.45 23.87 5.15
CA PHE A 176 3.88 24.20 5.12
C PHE A 176 4.17 25.50 4.36
N PRO A 177 3.60 26.64 4.75
CA PRO A 177 3.71 27.89 3.99
C PRO A 177 5.15 28.40 3.86
N GLU A 178 6.00 28.15 4.86
CA GLU A 178 7.40 28.56 4.83
C GLU A 178 8.27 27.65 3.94
N SER A 179 7.94 26.38 3.83
CA SER A 179 8.66 25.43 2.98
C SER A 179 8.53 25.76 1.49
N VAL A 180 7.35 26.19 1.04
CA VAL A 180 7.12 26.65 -0.33
C VAL A 180 7.99 27.87 -0.66
N ARG A 181 8.11 28.82 0.27
CA ARG A 181 8.95 30.01 0.08
C ARG A 181 10.44 29.69 0.04
N GLN A 182 10.91 28.76 0.85
CA GLN A 182 12.31 28.35 0.88
C GLN A 182 12.72 27.64 -0.42
N TYR A 183 11.85 26.83 -0.99
CA TYR A 183 12.12 26.12 -2.23
C TYR A 183 12.30 27.07 -3.42
N HIS A 184 11.46 28.11 -3.53
CA HIS A 184 11.59 29.14 -4.58
C HIS A 184 12.83 30.04 -4.44
N ARG A 185 13.52 30.01 -3.32
CA ARG A 185 14.74 30.81 -3.11
C ARG A 185 16.03 30.07 -3.45
N ARG A 186 15.98 28.78 -3.78
CA ARG A 186 17.17 27.97 -4.10
C ARG A 186 17.41 27.79 -5.61
N PHE A 187 16.55 28.37 -6.46
CA PHE A 187 16.73 28.42 -7.91
C PHE A 187 16.93 29.85 -8.40
#